data_557174f6bb1719c72c3d042980d83923
#
_entry.id   557174f6bb1719c72c3d042980d83923
#
_cell.length_a   1.000
_cell.length_b   1.000
_cell.length_c   1.000
_cell.angle_alpha   90.00
_cell.angle_beta   90.00
_cell.angle_gamma   90.00
#
_symmetry.space_group_name_H-M   'P 1'
#
loop_
_entity.id
_entity.type
_entity.pdbx_description
1 polymer ?
#
loop_
_entity_poly.entity_id
_entity_poly.type
_entity_poly.pdbx_seq_one_letter_code
_entity_poly.pdbx_strand_id
1 'polypeptide(L)'
;MRGCSGTIFTKMDPGQLRDYVESFNVKLIILQFGGNATPYLNSRKARENYAAKLETQMRLLRSLAPEACFLFIGPSDMATNVNGSMQTYPHLPDVIDILRETAHKCGVAYWDLYSVMGGRNSMVKWVRSTPPLAGADYIHFTHRGADRTGDFLSESLMLYYDYYRWRNKPLDQQIKEALKGE
;
A
#
# COMPACT_ATOMS: atom_id res chain seq x y z
N MET A 1 -3.61 17.58 0.33
CA MET A 1 -3.90 16.14 0.20
C MET A 1 -5.32 15.91 0.66
N ARG A 2 -6.17 15.26 -0.14
CA ARG A 2 -7.53 14.89 0.27
C ARG A 2 -7.66 13.37 0.23
N GLY A 3 -8.08 12.76 1.33
CA GLY A 3 -8.33 11.34 1.43
C GLY A 3 -9.83 11.05 1.57
N CYS A 4 -10.29 9.95 1.03
CA CYS A 4 -11.64 9.45 1.26
C CYS A 4 -11.58 7.95 1.60
N SER A 5 -12.58 7.47 2.34
CA SER A 5 -12.63 6.03 2.63
C SER A 5 -13.00 5.24 1.38
N GLY A 6 -12.54 4.00 1.27
CA GLY A 6 -12.81 3.14 0.11
C GLY A 6 -14.31 2.88 -0.12
N THR A 7 -15.14 3.00 0.91
CA THR A 7 -16.60 2.89 0.78
C THR A 7 -17.22 4.12 0.09
N ILE A 8 -16.64 5.29 0.27
CA ILE A 8 -17.08 6.51 -0.43
C ILE A 8 -16.71 6.39 -1.91
N PHE A 9 -15.51 5.86 -2.20
CA PHE A 9 -15.03 5.69 -3.57
C PHE A 9 -15.94 4.79 -4.42
N THR A 10 -16.41 3.67 -3.87
CA THR A 10 -17.33 2.74 -4.58
C THR A 10 -18.72 3.33 -4.83
N LYS A 11 -19.05 4.45 -4.21
CA LYS A 11 -20.32 5.17 -4.35
C LYS A 11 -20.21 6.48 -5.13
N MET A 12 -18.99 6.88 -5.52
CA MET A 12 -18.80 8.09 -6.33
C MET A 12 -19.31 7.85 -7.75
N ASP A 13 -19.99 8.84 -8.28
CA ASP A 13 -20.33 8.88 -9.70
C ASP A 13 -19.05 8.95 -10.55
N PRO A 14 -18.88 8.08 -11.57
CA PRO A 14 -17.69 8.08 -12.41
C PRO A 14 -17.43 9.42 -13.12
N GLY A 15 -18.51 10.14 -13.49
CA GLY A 15 -18.39 11.47 -14.10
C GLY A 15 -17.79 12.49 -13.14
N GLN A 16 -18.31 12.56 -11.91
CA GLN A 16 -17.76 13.44 -10.87
C GLN A 16 -16.30 13.13 -10.54
N LEU A 17 -15.91 11.84 -10.55
CA LEU A 17 -14.52 11.47 -10.32
C LEU A 17 -13.61 11.93 -11.46
N ARG A 18 -14.07 11.80 -12.71
CA ARG A 18 -13.34 12.30 -13.90
C ARG A 18 -13.15 13.81 -13.79
N ASP A 19 -14.24 14.54 -13.54
CA ASP A 19 -14.20 16.02 -13.41
C ASP A 19 -13.21 16.44 -12.31
N TYR A 20 -13.18 15.70 -11.19
CA TYR A 20 -12.23 15.94 -10.12
C TYR A 20 -10.78 15.70 -10.57
N VAL A 21 -10.51 14.58 -11.23
CA VAL A 21 -9.18 14.23 -11.74
C VAL A 21 -8.68 15.28 -12.71
N GLU A 22 -9.51 15.73 -13.63
CA GLU A 22 -9.19 16.74 -14.64
C GLU A 22 -9.00 18.13 -14.01
N SER A 23 -9.95 18.58 -13.18
CA SER A 23 -9.92 19.90 -12.54
C SER A 23 -8.69 20.13 -11.64
N PHE A 24 -8.22 19.09 -10.98
CA PHE A 24 -7.02 19.15 -10.12
C PHE A 24 -5.75 18.68 -10.81
N ASN A 25 -5.79 18.34 -12.10
CA ASN A 25 -4.66 17.80 -12.85
C ASN A 25 -3.93 16.68 -12.08
N VAL A 26 -4.70 15.70 -11.60
CA VAL A 26 -4.19 14.65 -10.72
C VAL A 26 -3.17 13.79 -11.48
N LYS A 27 -1.95 13.69 -10.96
CA LYS A 27 -0.83 12.93 -11.53
C LYS A 27 -0.51 11.65 -10.77
N LEU A 28 -0.94 11.54 -9.51
CA LEU A 28 -0.73 10.36 -8.69
C LEU A 28 -1.98 10.07 -7.88
N ILE A 29 -2.42 8.82 -7.94
CA ILE A 29 -3.49 8.28 -7.10
C ILE A 29 -2.90 7.19 -6.20
N ILE A 30 -3.01 7.40 -4.89
CA ILE A 30 -2.57 6.43 -3.88
C ILE A 30 -3.81 5.72 -3.33
N LEU A 31 -3.80 4.39 -3.41
CA LEU A 31 -4.85 3.52 -2.93
C LEU A 31 -4.35 2.74 -1.70
N GLN A 32 -5.18 2.62 -0.67
CA GLN A 32 -4.88 1.79 0.49
C GLN A 32 -6.14 1.05 0.95
N PHE A 33 -6.17 -0.25 0.74
CA PHE A 33 -7.29 -1.13 1.06
C PHE A 33 -6.80 -2.46 1.63
N GLY A 34 -7.72 -3.27 2.17
CA GLY A 34 -7.48 -4.64 2.58
C GLY A 34 -7.41 -4.85 4.09
N GLY A 35 -6.86 -3.92 4.87
CA GLY A 35 -6.79 -4.04 6.32
C GLY A 35 -8.16 -4.34 6.94
N ASN A 36 -9.13 -3.47 6.74
CA ASN A 36 -10.49 -3.63 7.29
C ASN A 36 -11.25 -4.85 6.72
N ALA A 37 -10.86 -5.35 5.57
CA ALA A 37 -11.48 -6.54 4.97
C ALA A 37 -10.87 -7.85 5.50
N THR A 38 -9.63 -7.84 5.97
CA THR A 38 -8.89 -9.04 6.40
C THR A 38 -9.66 -9.96 7.35
N PRO A 39 -10.36 -9.47 8.41
CA PRO A 39 -11.12 -10.33 9.31
C PRO A 39 -12.24 -11.13 8.63
N TYR A 40 -12.74 -10.66 7.49
CA TYR A 40 -13.85 -11.27 6.74
C TYR A 40 -13.37 -12.12 5.56
N LEU A 41 -12.08 -12.12 5.24
CA LEU A 41 -11.48 -12.85 4.13
C LEU A 41 -10.92 -14.21 4.57
N ASN A 42 -11.67 -14.94 5.39
CA ASN A 42 -11.27 -16.17 6.05
C ASN A 42 -11.35 -17.42 5.15
N SER A 43 -11.92 -17.31 3.95
CA SER A 43 -11.97 -18.41 2.98
C SER A 43 -11.34 -18.02 1.65
N ARG A 44 -10.84 -19.02 0.91
CA ARG A 44 -10.29 -18.82 -0.44
C ARG A 44 -11.31 -18.11 -1.35
N LYS A 45 -12.56 -18.56 -1.36
CA LYS A 45 -13.63 -17.97 -2.18
C LYS A 45 -13.90 -16.50 -1.81
N ALA A 46 -13.87 -16.14 -0.51
CA ALA A 46 -14.03 -14.77 -0.07
C ALA A 46 -12.91 -13.88 -0.60
N ARG A 47 -11.66 -14.36 -0.55
CA ARG A 47 -10.49 -13.66 -1.06
C ARG A 47 -10.53 -13.48 -2.58
N GLU A 48 -10.89 -14.52 -3.33
CA GLU A 48 -11.03 -14.46 -4.79
C GLU A 48 -12.13 -13.47 -5.20
N ASN A 49 -13.28 -13.48 -4.52
CA ASN A 49 -14.36 -12.52 -4.77
C ASN A 49 -13.94 -11.08 -4.45
N TYR A 50 -13.17 -10.89 -3.38
CA TYR A 50 -12.64 -9.59 -3.02
C TYR A 50 -11.65 -9.07 -4.08
N ALA A 51 -10.74 -9.93 -4.54
CA ALA A 51 -9.79 -9.60 -5.60
C ALA A 51 -10.51 -9.19 -6.90
N ALA A 52 -11.53 -9.93 -7.32
CA ALA A 52 -12.29 -9.60 -8.53
C ALA A 52 -13.00 -8.25 -8.45
N LYS A 53 -13.58 -7.91 -7.29
CA LYS A 53 -14.19 -6.60 -7.05
C LYS A 53 -13.14 -5.48 -7.07
N LEU A 54 -12.00 -5.71 -6.43
CA LEU A 54 -10.91 -4.75 -6.39
C LEU A 54 -10.31 -4.52 -7.79
N GLU A 55 -10.13 -5.58 -8.57
CA GLU A 55 -9.69 -5.49 -9.96
C GLU A 55 -10.64 -4.62 -10.78
N THR A 56 -11.94 -4.85 -10.67
CA THR A 56 -12.96 -4.06 -11.36
C THR A 56 -12.85 -2.57 -11.00
N GLN A 57 -12.67 -2.27 -9.73
CA GLN A 57 -12.52 -0.89 -9.24
C GLN A 57 -11.23 -0.23 -9.71
N MET A 58 -10.11 -0.95 -9.67
CA MET A 58 -8.83 -0.42 -10.16
C MET A 58 -8.86 -0.13 -11.65
N ARG A 59 -9.46 -1.03 -12.45
CA ARG A 59 -9.61 -0.83 -13.90
C ARG A 59 -10.50 0.37 -14.22
N LEU A 60 -11.61 0.54 -13.48
CA LEU A 60 -12.46 1.72 -13.61
C LEU A 60 -11.68 3.00 -13.30
N LEU A 61 -10.95 3.04 -12.18
CA LEU A 61 -10.11 4.19 -11.81
C LEU A 61 -9.10 4.56 -12.90
N ARG A 62 -8.41 3.57 -13.43
CA ARG A 62 -7.46 3.79 -14.50
C ARG A 62 -8.11 4.33 -15.76
N SER A 63 -9.34 3.89 -16.09
CA SER A 63 -10.07 4.42 -17.25
C SER A 63 -10.52 5.87 -17.06
N LEU A 64 -10.74 6.29 -15.81
CA LEU A 64 -11.15 7.66 -15.47
C LEU A 64 -9.95 8.63 -15.31
N ALA A 65 -8.76 8.10 -15.06
CA ALA A 65 -7.55 8.87 -14.86
C ALA A 65 -6.37 8.26 -15.65
N PRO A 66 -6.44 8.22 -17.00
CA PRO A 66 -5.45 7.52 -17.83
C PRO A 66 -4.04 8.11 -17.73
N GLU A 67 -3.95 9.41 -17.44
CA GLU A 67 -2.67 10.14 -17.32
C GLU A 67 -2.07 10.08 -15.90
N ALA A 68 -2.78 9.51 -14.92
CA ALA A 68 -2.27 9.41 -13.57
C ALA A 68 -1.47 8.13 -13.35
N CYS A 69 -0.42 8.23 -12.55
CA CYS A 69 0.25 7.08 -11.95
C CYS A 69 -0.57 6.55 -10.78
N PHE A 70 -0.46 5.25 -10.53
CA PHE A 70 -1.15 4.60 -9.43
C PHE A 70 -0.18 3.87 -8.53
N LEU A 71 -0.32 4.09 -7.21
CA LEU A 71 0.40 3.37 -6.17
C LEU A 71 -0.60 2.71 -5.23
N PHE A 72 -0.50 1.41 -5.03
CA PHE A 72 -1.25 0.69 -4.01
C PHE A 72 -0.35 0.46 -2.80
N ILE A 73 -0.76 0.97 -1.65
CA ILE A 73 -0.12 0.67 -0.37
C ILE A 73 -0.83 -0.54 0.23
N GLY A 74 -0.10 -1.65 0.38
CA GLY A 74 -0.60 -2.85 1.05
C GLY A 74 -1.00 -2.60 2.51
N PRO A 75 -1.80 -3.47 3.13
CA PRO A 75 -2.14 -3.35 4.54
C PRO A 75 -0.88 -3.48 5.42
N SER A 76 -0.93 -2.83 6.59
CA SER A 76 0.00 -3.07 7.68
C SER A 76 -0.15 -4.50 8.22
N ASP A 77 0.82 -4.97 9.00
CA ASP A 77 0.55 -6.07 9.93
C ASP A 77 -0.57 -5.65 10.89
N MET A 78 -1.37 -6.58 11.29
CA MET A 78 -2.41 -6.44 12.30
C MET A 78 -2.50 -7.76 13.08
N ALA A 79 -2.75 -7.68 14.39
CA ALA A 79 -2.74 -8.88 15.22
C ALA A 79 -4.08 -9.12 15.90
N THR A 80 -4.34 -10.40 16.15
CA THR A 80 -5.51 -10.89 16.87
C THR A 80 -5.09 -11.94 17.89
N ASN A 81 -5.98 -12.27 18.83
CA ASN A 81 -5.71 -13.33 19.78
C ASN A 81 -5.83 -14.71 19.08
N VAL A 82 -4.75 -15.46 19.09
CA VAL A 82 -4.69 -16.82 18.59
C VAL A 82 -4.18 -17.71 19.72
N ASN A 83 -5.05 -18.57 20.25
CA ASN A 83 -4.72 -19.49 21.35
C ASN A 83 -4.07 -18.81 22.57
N GLY A 84 -4.62 -17.66 22.98
CA GLY A 84 -4.15 -16.93 24.15
C GLY A 84 -2.96 -15.98 23.92
N SER A 85 -2.46 -15.85 22.69
CA SER A 85 -1.39 -14.92 22.35
C SER A 85 -1.74 -14.04 21.18
N MET A 86 -1.25 -12.79 21.18
CA MET A 86 -1.42 -11.87 20.07
C MET A 86 -0.46 -12.24 18.94
N GLN A 87 -1.01 -12.47 17.77
CA GLN A 87 -0.27 -12.87 16.56
C GLN A 87 -0.90 -12.20 15.34
N THR A 88 -0.12 -12.06 14.27
CA THR A 88 -0.64 -11.65 12.95
C THR A 88 -1.92 -12.43 12.59
N TYR A 89 -2.92 -11.73 12.07
CA TYR A 89 -4.13 -12.38 11.55
C TYR A 89 -3.76 -13.52 10.61
N PRO A 90 -4.32 -14.76 10.81
CA PRO A 90 -3.88 -15.96 10.07
C PRO A 90 -3.92 -15.80 8.54
N HIS A 91 -4.92 -15.08 8.03
CA HIS A 91 -5.13 -14.91 6.59
C HIS A 91 -4.54 -13.61 6.01
N LEU A 92 -3.89 -12.78 6.82
CA LEU A 92 -3.33 -11.53 6.34
C LEU A 92 -2.26 -11.73 5.23
N PRO A 93 -1.33 -12.68 5.33
CA PRO A 93 -0.38 -12.94 4.25
C PRO A 93 -1.07 -13.28 2.92
N ASP A 94 -2.09 -14.14 2.95
CA ASP A 94 -2.86 -14.50 1.75
C ASP A 94 -3.57 -13.29 1.14
N VAL A 95 -4.08 -12.39 1.99
CA VAL A 95 -4.73 -11.14 1.55
C VAL A 95 -3.72 -10.23 0.87
N ILE A 96 -2.52 -10.09 1.45
CA ILE A 96 -1.42 -9.28 0.89
C ILE A 96 -1.02 -9.79 -0.50
N ASP A 97 -0.85 -11.11 -0.65
CA ASP A 97 -0.49 -11.72 -1.93
C ASP A 97 -1.54 -11.44 -3.00
N ILE A 98 -2.82 -11.63 -2.69
CA ILE A 98 -3.93 -11.35 -3.60
C ILE A 98 -3.99 -9.86 -3.99
N LEU A 99 -3.79 -8.95 -3.03
CA LEU A 99 -3.79 -7.51 -3.31
C LEU A 99 -2.64 -7.11 -4.22
N ARG A 100 -1.45 -7.64 -3.96
CA ARG A 100 -0.25 -7.40 -4.78
C ARG A 100 -0.45 -7.91 -6.21
N GLU A 101 -0.91 -9.15 -6.36
CA GLU A 101 -1.20 -9.73 -7.67
C GLU A 101 -2.26 -8.94 -8.44
N THR A 102 -3.33 -8.52 -7.75
CA THR A 102 -4.40 -7.72 -8.35
C THR A 102 -3.90 -6.35 -8.80
N ALA A 103 -3.09 -5.68 -7.98
CA ALA A 103 -2.47 -4.42 -8.33
C ALA A 103 -1.60 -4.57 -9.60
N HIS A 104 -0.74 -5.58 -9.65
CA HIS A 104 0.12 -5.85 -10.81
C HIS A 104 -0.69 -6.17 -12.08
N LYS A 105 -1.75 -6.97 -12.00
CA LYS A 105 -2.66 -7.25 -13.12
C LYS A 105 -3.31 -5.97 -13.68
N CYS A 106 -3.51 -4.97 -12.83
CA CYS A 106 -4.05 -3.67 -13.20
C CYS A 106 -2.98 -2.65 -13.63
N GLY A 107 -1.70 -3.03 -13.65
CA GLY A 107 -0.59 -2.10 -13.95
C GLY A 107 -0.45 -1.01 -12.88
N VAL A 108 -0.75 -1.32 -11.62
CA VAL A 108 -0.63 -0.45 -10.45
C VAL A 108 0.61 -0.85 -9.67
N ALA A 109 1.46 0.11 -9.34
CA ALA A 109 2.62 -0.13 -8.47
C ALA A 109 2.14 -0.55 -7.08
N TYR A 110 2.85 -1.46 -6.43
CA TYR A 110 2.52 -1.96 -5.09
C TYR A 110 3.66 -1.69 -4.11
N TRP A 111 3.35 -1.08 -2.98
CA TRP A 111 4.26 -0.90 -1.86
C TRP A 111 3.84 -1.78 -0.69
N ASP A 112 4.73 -2.69 -0.28
CA ASP A 112 4.45 -3.73 0.71
C ASP A 112 4.72 -3.21 2.13
N LEU A 113 3.74 -2.52 2.71
CA LEU A 113 3.84 -2.00 4.08
C LEU A 113 4.05 -3.12 5.11
N TYR A 114 3.42 -4.27 4.93
CA TYR A 114 3.59 -5.41 5.83
C TYR A 114 5.06 -5.85 5.93
N SER A 115 5.71 -6.02 4.79
CA SER A 115 7.13 -6.42 4.74
C SER A 115 8.04 -5.33 5.30
N VAL A 116 7.77 -4.06 4.98
CA VAL A 116 8.56 -2.91 5.48
C VAL A 116 8.44 -2.77 6.99
N MET A 117 7.30 -3.07 7.59
CA MET A 117 7.12 -3.09 9.05
C MET A 117 7.91 -4.20 9.76
N GLY A 118 8.34 -5.23 9.02
CA GLY A 118 9.05 -6.40 9.54
C GLY A 118 8.26 -7.71 9.45
N GLY A 119 7.16 -7.73 8.71
CA GLY A 119 6.37 -8.93 8.39
C GLY A 119 5.60 -9.49 9.59
N ARG A 120 5.55 -10.80 9.67
CA ARG A 120 4.77 -11.52 10.71
C ARG A 120 5.12 -11.07 12.12
N ASN A 121 4.09 -10.76 12.92
CA ASN A 121 4.18 -10.28 14.31
C ASN A 121 4.89 -8.93 14.46
N SER A 122 5.08 -8.18 13.39
CA SER A 122 5.63 -6.83 13.49
C SER A 122 4.71 -5.89 14.27
N MET A 123 3.39 -6.01 14.10
CA MET A 123 2.42 -5.24 14.90
C MET A 123 2.58 -5.48 16.39
N VAL A 124 2.79 -6.73 16.81
CA VAL A 124 3.04 -7.06 18.23
C VAL A 124 4.32 -6.41 18.74
N LYS A 125 5.38 -6.38 17.93
CA LYS A 125 6.64 -5.70 18.27
C LYS A 125 6.44 -4.18 18.35
N TRP A 126 5.66 -3.61 17.45
CA TRP A 126 5.37 -2.17 17.41
C TRP A 126 4.56 -1.70 18.62
N VAL A 127 3.59 -2.51 19.08
CA VAL A 127 2.86 -2.25 20.33
C VAL A 127 3.79 -2.27 21.55
N ARG A 128 4.75 -3.20 21.57
CA ARG A 128 5.69 -3.40 22.67
C ARG A 128 6.94 -2.52 22.61
N SER A 129 7.12 -1.75 21.57
CA SER A 129 8.27 -0.86 21.45
C SER A 129 8.22 0.28 22.47
N THR A 130 9.37 0.85 22.79
CA THR A 130 9.48 1.98 23.70
C THR A 130 10.16 3.15 22.99
N PRO A 131 9.43 4.22 22.69
CA PRO A 131 7.98 4.40 22.83
C PRO A 131 7.17 3.54 21.85
N PRO A 132 5.89 3.24 22.14
CA PRO A 132 5.08 2.38 21.28
C PRO A 132 4.78 3.05 19.93
N LEU A 133 4.90 2.25 18.86
CA LEU A 133 4.61 2.63 17.49
C LEU A 133 3.18 2.26 17.06
N ALA A 134 2.54 1.35 17.80
CA ALA A 134 1.14 0.96 17.56
C ALA A 134 0.32 0.98 18.84
N GLY A 135 -0.99 1.11 18.68
CA GLY A 135 -1.96 1.13 19.78
C GLY A 135 -2.19 -0.26 20.39
N ALA A 136 -2.72 -0.27 21.62
CA ALA A 136 -3.04 -1.51 22.34
C ALA A 136 -4.14 -2.35 21.68
N ASP A 137 -4.79 -1.84 20.64
CA ASP A 137 -5.73 -2.59 19.79
C ASP A 137 -5.05 -3.50 18.76
N TYR A 138 -3.73 -3.38 18.60
CA TYR A 138 -2.93 -4.16 17.67
C TYR A 138 -3.33 -3.99 16.19
N ILE A 139 -3.93 -2.86 15.85
CA ILE A 139 -4.42 -2.52 14.50
C ILE A 139 -3.94 -1.14 14.06
N HIS A 140 -4.13 -0.11 14.91
CA HIS A 140 -3.85 1.27 14.55
C HIS A 140 -2.48 1.74 15.02
N PHE A 141 -1.85 2.58 14.22
CA PHE A 141 -0.59 3.21 14.59
C PHE A 141 -0.79 4.32 15.62
N THR A 142 0.19 4.54 16.47
CA THR A 142 0.36 5.81 17.18
C THR A 142 0.81 6.90 16.20
N HIS A 143 0.82 8.17 16.60
CA HIS A 143 1.40 9.23 15.78
C HIS A 143 2.84 8.91 15.36
N ARG A 144 3.66 8.40 16.28
CA ARG A 144 5.05 8.00 15.98
C ARG A 144 5.13 6.84 14.99
N GLY A 145 4.20 5.88 15.08
CA GLY A 145 4.13 4.79 14.11
C GLY A 145 3.69 5.27 12.74
N ALA A 146 2.78 6.23 12.68
CA ALA A 146 2.38 6.87 11.44
C ALA A 146 3.53 7.66 10.80
N ASP A 147 4.25 8.45 11.59
CA ASP A 147 5.46 9.17 11.15
C ASP A 147 6.50 8.20 10.61
N ARG A 148 6.80 7.12 11.36
CA ARG A 148 7.75 6.09 10.91
C ARG A 148 7.33 5.41 9.61
N THR A 149 6.02 5.17 9.42
CA THR A 149 5.49 4.62 8.17
C THR A 149 5.64 5.61 7.02
N GLY A 150 5.43 6.90 7.30
CA GLY A 150 5.66 7.99 6.35
C GLY A 150 7.13 8.08 5.92
N ASP A 151 8.07 7.97 6.86
CA ASP A 151 9.51 7.93 6.59
C ASP A 151 9.85 6.76 5.65
N PHE A 152 9.40 5.55 5.95
CA PHE A 152 9.63 4.38 5.11
C PHE A 152 9.10 4.55 3.68
N LEU A 153 7.89 5.11 3.52
CA LEU A 153 7.34 5.38 2.20
C LEU A 153 8.17 6.43 1.45
N SER A 154 8.53 7.52 2.14
CA SER A 154 9.34 8.60 1.58
C SER A 154 10.72 8.09 1.14
N GLU A 155 11.42 7.35 2.00
CA GLU A 155 12.71 6.73 1.70
C GLU A 155 12.61 5.80 0.48
N SER A 156 11.56 4.97 0.42
CA SER A 156 11.31 4.09 -0.73
C SER A 156 11.10 4.87 -2.03
N LEU A 157 10.27 5.92 -1.99
CA LEU A 157 10.00 6.75 -3.17
C LEU A 157 11.27 7.49 -3.62
N MET A 158 12.07 8.01 -2.70
CA MET A 158 13.33 8.69 -3.02
C MET A 158 14.35 7.73 -3.62
N LEU A 159 14.47 6.51 -3.10
CA LEU A 159 15.34 5.47 -3.66
C LEU A 159 14.97 5.16 -5.13
N TYR A 160 13.68 4.97 -5.41
CA TYR A 160 13.21 4.73 -6.77
C TYR A 160 13.38 5.95 -7.68
N TYR A 161 13.21 7.16 -7.16
CA TYR A 161 13.44 8.39 -7.90
C TYR A 161 14.93 8.56 -8.26
N ASP A 162 15.82 8.30 -7.34
CA ASP A 162 17.27 8.36 -7.58
C ASP A 162 17.71 7.30 -8.59
N TYR A 163 17.18 6.08 -8.49
CA TYR A 163 17.38 5.03 -9.49
C TYR A 163 16.85 5.45 -10.87
N TYR A 164 15.65 6.04 -10.93
CA TYR A 164 15.10 6.57 -12.18
C TYR A 164 16.01 7.65 -12.79
N ARG A 165 16.47 8.59 -11.99
CA ARG A 165 17.40 9.63 -12.42
C ARG A 165 18.71 9.04 -12.93
N TRP A 166 19.27 8.09 -12.20
CA TRP A 166 20.51 7.40 -12.59
C TRP A 166 20.33 6.63 -13.92
N ARG A 167 19.25 5.85 -14.03
CA ARG A 167 18.94 5.05 -15.24
C ARG A 167 18.77 5.91 -16.49
N ASN A 168 18.30 7.13 -16.37
CA ASN A 168 18.09 8.03 -17.51
C ASN A 168 19.32 8.91 -17.83
N LYS A 169 20.44 8.73 -17.13
CA LYS A 169 21.71 9.38 -17.51
C LYS A 169 22.33 8.70 -18.75
N PRO A 170 23.15 9.42 -19.53
CA PRO A 170 23.98 8.81 -20.55
C PRO A 170 24.84 7.67 -19.99
N LEU A 171 25.08 6.62 -20.79
CA LEU A 171 25.76 5.40 -20.34
C LEU A 171 27.16 5.67 -19.77
N ASP A 172 27.91 6.59 -20.38
CA ASP A 172 29.24 6.99 -19.91
C ASP A 172 29.24 7.62 -18.51
N GLN A 173 28.15 8.36 -18.18
CA GLN A 173 27.96 8.90 -16.82
C GLN A 173 27.55 7.82 -15.82
N GLN A 174 26.70 6.87 -16.22
CA GLN A 174 26.35 5.73 -15.36
C GLN A 174 27.57 4.91 -14.97
N ILE A 175 28.45 4.62 -15.96
CA ILE A 175 29.69 3.88 -15.73
C ILE A 175 30.62 4.65 -14.78
N LYS A 176 30.82 5.96 -15.01
CA LYS A 176 31.67 6.79 -14.13
C LYS A 176 31.19 6.85 -12.69
N GLU A 177 29.87 6.85 -12.47
CA GLU A 177 29.31 6.88 -11.12
C GLU A 177 29.40 5.51 -10.43
N ALA A 178 29.17 4.41 -11.16
CA ALA A 178 29.32 3.06 -10.64
C ALA A 178 30.76 2.77 -10.17
N LEU A 179 31.77 3.26 -10.91
CA LEU A 179 33.18 3.11 -10.55
C LEU A 179 33.69 4.01 -9.41
N LYS A 180 32.91 5.01 -8.99
CA LYS A 180 33.24 5.87 -7.84
C LYS A 180 32.70 5.35 -6.51
N GLY A 181 31.83 4.35 -6.51
CA GLY A 181 31.23 3.74 -5.33
C GLY A 181 31.99 2.56 -4.76
N GLU A 182 33.17 2.25 -5.32
CA GLU A 182 34.15 1.33 -4.76
C GLU A 182 35.21 2.14 -3.98
#